data_81200a74942bd9e752b7f865c78f6d96
#
_entry.id   81200a74942bd9e752b7f865c78f6d96
#
_cell.length_a   1.000
_cell.length_b   1.000
_cell.length_c   1.000
_cell.angle_alpha   90.00
_cell.angle_beta   90.00
_cell.angle_gamma   90.00
#
_symmetry.space_group_name_H-M   'P 1'
#
loop_
_entity.id
_entity.type
_entity.pdbx_description
1 polymer ?
#
loop_
_entity_poly.entity_id
_entity_poly.type
_entity_poly.pdbx_seq_one_letter_code
_entity_poly.pdbx_strand_id
1 'polypeptide(L)'
;MFTLEVEKGLKLALVEPKFAPQYLEIVTREREYLSQWLAWPQHADSNDFFLSFIKRSLHDYADGKSLVCAMLHGDKLVGNISFNTINQSLKKVQIGYWLSAEHQGKGLVSKSVSKLIDMAFTEHDMQKVEISAAVENHPSRKVCERLGFSLEGIITCSENLNGRVVDHAIYGLSRTAWAET
;
A
#
# COMPACT_ATOMS: atom_id res chain seq x y z
N MET A 1 4.02 20.09 3.50
CA MET A 1 3.82 18.69 3.10
C MET A 1 5.08 17.90 3.43
N PHE A 2 4.97 16.90 4.27
CA PHE A 2 6.08 15.99 4.57
C PHE A 2 6.16 14.92 3.47
N THR A 3 7.30 14.84 2.81
CA THR A 3 7.51 13.91 1.69
C THR A 3 8.80 13.13 1.87
N LEU A 4 8.76 11.89 1.42
CA LEU A 4 9.90 11.01 1.27
C LEU A 4 10.17 10.83 -0.23
N GLU A 5 11.34 11.24 -0.70
CA GLU A 5 11.72 11.03 -2.09
C GLU A 5 12.09 9.56 -2.33
N VAL A 6 11.47 8.95 -3.34
CA VAL A 6 11.75 7.58 -3.77
C VAL A 6 12.79 7.62 -4.89
N GLU A 7 12.52 8.42 -5.90
CA GLU A 7 13.41 8.75 -7.01
C GLU A 7 13.00 10.10 -7.63
N LYS A 8 13.77 10.61 -8.59
CA LYS A 8 13.40 11.83 -9.30
C LYS A 8 12.01 11.71 -9.93
N GLY A 9 11.09 12.53 -9.44
CA GLY A 9 9.71 12.57 -9.90
C GLY A 9 8.74 11.60 -9.21
N LEU A 10 9.20 10.75 -8.29
CA LEU A 10 8.35 9.88 -7.47
C LEU A 10 8.57 10.17 -5.99
N LYS A 11 7.51 10.56 -5.28
CA LYS A 11 7.51 10.89 -3.85
C LYS A 11 6.39 10.19 -3.12
N LEU A 12 6.62 9.89 -1.85
CA LEU A 12 5.58 9.49 -0.91
C LEU A 12 5.30 10.67 0.02
N ALA A 13 4.04 11.06 0.13
CA ALA A 13 3.61 12.14 1.00
C ALA A 13 2.71 11.59 2.10
N LEU A 14 2.97 11.93 3.37
CA LEU A 14 2.01 11.65 4.44
C LEU A 14 0.64 12.20 4.03
N VAL A 15 -0.41 11.42 4.20
CA VAL A 15 -1.75 11.83 3.77
C VAL A 15 -2.20 13.11 4.46
N GLU A 16 -2.79 14.01 3.68
CA GLU A 16 -3.28 15.32 4.13
C GLU A 16 -4.68 15.57 3.56
N PRO A 17 -5.54 16.36 4.22
CA PRO A 17 -6.91 16.65 3.75
C PRO A 17 -7.01 17.12 2.30
N LYS A 18 -6.00 17.83 1.80
CA LYS A 18 -5.96 18.30 0.40
C LYS A 18 -5.93 17.19 -0.63
N PHE A 19 -5.61 15.94 -0.26
CA PHE A 19 -5.63 14.80 -1.16
C PHE A 19 -7.02 14.20 -1.33
N ALA A 20 -7.98 14.50 -0.44
CA ALA A 20 -9.31 13.92 -0.49
C ALA A 20 -10.01 14.11 -1.85
N PRO A 21 -10.07 15.31 -2.46
CA PRO A 21 -10.69 15.47 -3.77
C PRO A 21 -9.95 14.74 -4.88
N GLN A 22 -8.62 14.60 -4.80
CA GLN A 22 -7.83 13.87 -5.79
C GLN A 22 -8.06 12.35 -5.70
N TYR A 23 -8.17 11.80 -4.47
CA TYR A 23 -8.58 10.42 -4.27
C TYR A 23 -9.96 10.15 -4.84
N LEU A 24 -10.93 11.04 -4.56
CA LEU A 24 -12.29 10.91 -5.06
C LEU A 24 -12.32 10.91 -6.59
N GLU A 25 -11.57 11.80 -7.24
CA GLU A 25 -11.47 11.87 -8.69
C GLU A 25 -10.97 10.56 -9.30
N ILE A 26 -9.85 10.02 -8.79
CA ILE A 26 -9.27 8.76 -9.29
C ILE A 26 -10.26 7.62 -9.06
N VAL A 27 -10.81 7.49 -7.86
CA VAL A 27 -11.71 6.39 -7.51
C VAL A 27 -13.01 6.45 -8.29
N THR A 28 -13.55 7.65 -8.54
CA THR A 28 -14.76 7.80 -9.36
C THR A 28 -14.53 7.36 -10.80
N ARG A 29 -13.38 7.72 -11.37
CA ARG A 29 -13.01 7.36 -12.74
C ARG A 29 -12.67 5.87 -12.90
N GLU A 30 -12.05 5.27 -11.88
CA GLU A 30 -11.44 3.94 -11.97
C GLU A 30 -12.08 2.93 -11.01
N ARG A 31 -13.32 3.17 -10.56
CA ARG A 31 -14.02 2.38 -9.55
C ARG A 31 -14.05 0.88 -9.86
N GLU A 32 -14.43 0.51 -11.07
CA GLU A 32 -14.50 -0.89 -11.48
C GLU A 32 -13.14 -1.58 -11.46
N TYR A 33 -12.12 -0.89 -11.95
CA TYR A 33 -10.75 -1.39 -11.96
C TYR A 33 -10.22 -1.61 -10.53
N LEU A 34 -10.36 -0.61 -9.65
CA LEU A 34 -9.90 -0.69 -8.28
C LEU A 34 -10.68 -1.73 -7.46
N SER A 35 -11.98 -1.88 -7.73
CA SER A 35 -12.85 -2.84 -7.02
C SER A 35 -12.56 -4.30 -7.35
N GLN A 36 -11.76 -4.58 -8.38
CA GLN A 36 -11.30 -5.95 -8.64
C GLN A 36 -10.49 -6.52 -7.47
N TRP A 37 -9.75 -5.65 -6.75
CA TRP A 37 -8.82 -6.08 -5.70
C TRP A 37 -8.98 -5.35 -4.37
N LEU A 38 -9.91 -4.39 -4.28
CA LEU A 38 -10.18 -3.57 -3.09
C LEU A 38 -11.69 -3.59 -2.81
N ALA A 39 -12.08 -3.78 -1.56
CA ALA A 39 -13.49 -3.81 -1.16
C ALA A 39 -14.12 -2.41 -1.04
N TRP A 40 -13.34 -1.40 -0.66
CA TRP A 40 -13.82 -0.08 -0.29
C TRP A 40 -14.19 0.87 -1.45
N PRO A 41 -13.67 0.76 -2.71
CA PRO A 41 -14.01 1.72 -3.78
C PRO A 41 -15.51 1.80 -4.09
N GLN A 42 -16.25 0.72 -3.88
CA GLN A 42 -17.71 0.69 -4.09
C GLN A 42 -18.46 1.63 -3.14
N HIS A 43 -17.88 1.98 -2.01
CA HIS A 43 -18.47 2.81 -0.96
C HIS A 43 -17.82 4.21 -0.86
N ALA A 44 -16.76 4.45 -1.62
CA ALA A 44 -15.99 5.71 -1.62
C ALA A 44 -16.57 6.69 -2.65
N ASP A 45 -17.68 7.31 -2.32
CA ASP A 45 -18.49 8.14 -3.23
C ASP A 45 -18.49 9.64 -2.89
N SER A 46 -17.78 10.04 -1.85
CA SER A 46 -17.78 11.42 -1.36
C SER A 46 -16.42 11.91 -0.89
N ASN A 47 -16.24 13.21 -0.90
CA ASN A 47 -15.06 13.85 -0.32
C ASN A 47 -14.95 13.56 1.18
N ASP A 48 -16.08 13.50 1.88
CA ASP A 48 -16.14 13.23 3.33
C ASP A 48 -15.66 11.82 3.68
N PHE A 49 -15.88 10.83 2.79
CA PHE A 49 -15.31 9.49 2.93
C PHE A 49 -13.79 9.56 3.02
N PHE A 50 -13.14 10.28 2.09
CA PHE A 50 -11.69 10.41 2.06
C PHE A 50 -11.15 11.32 3.18
N LEU A 51 -11.85 12.37 3.56
CA LEU A 51 -11.47 13.18 4.73
C LEU A 51 -11.49 12.35 6.02
N SER A 52 -12.51 11.50 6.18
CA SER A 52 -12.62 10.59 7.33
C SER A 52 -11.50 9.53 7.32
N PHE A 53 -11.20 8.95 6.16
CA PHE A 53 -10.08 8.05 5.96
C PHE A 53 -8.75 8.70 6.35
N ILE A 54 -8.46 9.91 5.83
CA ILE A 54 -7.22 10.64 6.11
C ILE A 54 -7.13 10.97 7.60
N LYS A 55 -8.19 11.45 8.21
CA LYS A 55 -8.21 11.77 9.64
C LYS A 55 -7.88 10.55 10.49
N ARG A 56 -8.52 9.41 10.23
CA ARG A 56 -8.23 8.15 10.92
C ARG A 56 -6.78 7.71 10.72
N SER A 57 -6.28 7.77 9.48
CA SER A 57 -4.89 7.40 9.16
C SER A 57 -3.88 8.26 9.92
N LEU A 58 -4.15 9.55 10.09
CA LEU A 58 -3.28 10.44 10.87
C LEU A 58 -3.31 10.14 12.37
N HIS A 59 -4.47 9.76 12.92
CA HIS A 59 -4.56 9.29 14.30
C HIS A 59 -3.77 7.97 14.51
N ASP A 60 -3.95 7.01 13.62
CA ASP A 60 -3.22 5.73 13.70
C ASP A 60 -1.71 5.92 13.52
N TYR A 61 -1.30 6.90 12.71
CA TYR A 61 0.10 7.30 12.58
C TYR A 61 0.64 7.88 13.88
N ALA A 62 -0.08 8.80 14.50
CA ALA A 62 0.31 9.40 15.79
C ALA A 62 0.40 8.35 16.92
N ASP A 63 -0.43 7.31 16.85
CA ASP A 63 -0.41 6.18 17.79
C ASP A 63 0.67 5.13 17.44
N GLY A 64 1.42 5.29 16.33
CA GLY A 64 2.43 4.34 15.88
C GLY A 64 1.86 3.01 15.35
N LYS A 65 0.58 2.98 14.96
CA LYS A 65 -0.13 1.77 14.50
C LYS A 65 -0.01 1.53 13.00
N SER A 66 0.08 2.62 12.22
CA SER A 66 0.15 2.58 10.76
C SER A 66 0.89 3.80 10.20
N LEU A 67 1.21 3.75 8.91
CA LEU A 67 1.70 4.90 8.14
C LEU A 67 1.04 4.86 6.77
N VAL A 68 0.34 5.92 6.40
CA VAL A 68 -0.35 5.99 5.10
C VAL A 68 0.20 7.15 4.28
N CYS A 69 0.66 6.85 3.06
CA CYS A 69 1.24 7.81 2.15
C CYS A 69 0.52 7.84 0.80
N ALA A 70 0.27 9.04 0.30
CA ALA A 70 -0.07 9.27 -1.09
C ALA A 70 1.17 9.06 -1.96
N MET A 71 1.06 8.31 -3.05
CA MET A 71 2.09 8.24 -4.09
C MET A 71 1.91 9.41 -5.05
N LEU A 72 2.95 10.23 -5.20
CA LEU A 72 2.98 11.37 -6.10
C LEU A 72 3.98 11.11 -7.24
N HIS A 73 3.51 11.13 -8.49
CA HIS A 73 4.36 11.08 -9.67
C HIS A 73 4.32 12.44 -10.38
N GLY A 74 5.46 13.15 -10.38
CA GLY A 74 5.46 14.59 -10.52
C GLY A 74 4.71 15.21 -9.33
N ASP A 75 3.78 16.11 -9.62
CA ASP A 75 2.94 16.75 -8.59
C ASP A 75 1.53 16.14 -8.54
N LYS A 76 1.30 15.00 -9.23
CA LYS A 76 -0.01 14.35 -9.31
C LYS A 76 -0.07 13.15 -8.36
N LEU A 77 -1.16 13.06 -7.62
CA LEU A 77 -1.51 11.87 -6.88
C LEU A 77 -1.84 10.74 -7.87
N VAL A 78 -1.19 9.59 -7.72
CA VAL A 78 -1.36 8.44 -8.62
C VAL A 78 -1.76 7.15 -7.90
N GLY A 79 -1.73 7.14 -6.59
CA GLY A 79 -2.08 5.97 -5.79
C GLY A 79 -1.78 6.18 -4.31
N ASN A 80 -1.80 5.08 -3.58
CA ASN A 80 -1.55 5.06 -2.15
C ASN A 80 -0.65 3.88 -1.77
N ILE A 81 0.16 4.07 -0.75
CA ILE A 81 0.97 3.01 -0.14
C ILE A 81 1.02 3.20 1.37
N SER A 82 1.07 2.11 2.11
CA SER A 82 1.00 2.18 3.58
C SER A 82 1.75 1.05 4.26
N PHE A 83 2.19 1.30 5.49
CA PHE A 83 2.22 0.27 6.51
C PHE A 83 0.80 0.16 7.06
N ASN A 84 0.04 -0.84 6.62
CA ASN A 84 -1.32 -1.08 7.11
C ASN A 84 -1.33 -1.38 8.60
N THR A 85 -0.27 -2.05 9.06
CA THR A 85 -0.07 -2.45 10.45
C THR A 85 1.41 -2.37 10.80
N ILE A 86 1.71 -1.76 11.94
CA ILE A 86 3.04 -1.75 12.56
C ILE A 86 2.93 -2.54 13.87
N ASN A 87 3.50 -3.74 13.90
CA ASN A 87 3.50 -4.59 15.08
C ASN A 87 4.88 -4.57 15.76
N GLN A 88 5.00 -3.76 16.81
CA GLN A 88 6.26 -3.58 17.52
C GLN A 88 6.68 -4.83 18.32
N SER A 89 5.73 -5.63 18.81
CA SER A 89 6.06 -6.84 19.58
C SER A 89 6.62 -7.95 18.71
N LEU A 90 6.13 -8.07 17.47
CA LEU A 90 6.63 -9.02 16.48
C LEU A 90 7.72 -8.44 15.57
N LYS A 91 8.03 -7.15 15.72
CA LYS A 91 8.95 -6.43 14.81
C LYS A 91 8.58 -6.63 13.34
N LYS A 92 7.31 -6.49 13.03
CA LYS A 92 6.74 -6.76 11.70
C LYS A 92 5.85 -5.62 11.22
N VAL A 93 5.96 -5.30 9.93
CA VAL A 93 5.01 -4.40 9.24
C VAL A 93 4.32 -5.12 8.09
N GLN A 94 3.09 -4.71 7.78
CA GLN A 94 2.38 -5.16 6.59
C GLN A 94 2.23 -4.00 5.62
N ILE A 95 2.73 -4.14 4.40
CA ILE A 95 2.59 -3.15 3.33
C ILE A 95 1.35 -3.44 2.49
N GLY A 96 0.58 -2.39 2.22
CA GLY A 96 -0.52 -2.39 1.27
C GLY A 96 -0.39 -1.22 0.29
N TYR A 97 -0.93 -1.37 -0.92
CA TYR A 97 -0.88 -0.32 -1.96
C TYR A 97 -1.97 -0.49 -3.00
N TRP A 98 -2.26 0.60 -3.68
CA TRP A 98 -2.98 0.61 -4.95
C TRP A 98 -2.45 1.73 -5.84
N LEU A 99 -2.60 1.58 -7.15
CA LEU A 99 -2.12 2.52 -8.16
C LEU A 99 -3.21 2.72 -9.22
N SER A 100 -3.38 3.95 -9.67
CA SER A 100 -4.20 4.30 -10.83
C SER A 100 -3.79 3.50 -12.07
N ALA A 101 -4.76 3.03 -12.84
CA ALA A 101 -4.54 2.21 -14.03
C ALA A 101 -3.63 2.91 -15.06
N GLU A 102 -3.79 4.23 -15.22
CA GLU A 102 -2.99 5.04 -16.16
C GLU A 102 -1.49 5.08 -15.83
N HIS A 103 -1.14 4.72 -14.59
CA HIS A 103 0.23 4.80 -14.08
C HIS A 103 0.91 3.44 -13.95
N GLN A 104 0.25 2.37 -14.34
CA GLN A 104 0.81 1.02 -14.34
C GLN A 104 1.99 0.85 -15.30
N GLY A 105 2.78 -0.19 -15.10
CA GLY A 105 3.89 -0.55 -15.99
C GLY A 105 5.14 0.34 -15.89
N LYS A 106 5.13 1.37 -15.01
CA LYS A 106 6.25 2.31 -14.82
C LYS A 106 7.15 1.96 -13.63
N GLY A 107 6.88 0.84 -12.95
CA GLY A 107 7.65 0.41 -11.78
C GLY A 107 7.39 1.24 -10.50
N LEU A 108 6.41 2.16 -10.49
CA LEU A 108 6.16 3.07 -9.39
C LEU A 108 5.88 2.33 -8.07
N VAL A 109 5.04 1.27 -8.11
CA VAL A 109 4.75 0.46 -6.93
C VAL A 109 6.00 -0.24 -6.41
N SER A 110 6.74 -0.93 -7.27
CA SER A 110 7.95 -1.67 -6.85
C SER A 110 8.97 -0.76 -6.18
N LYS A 111 9.21 0.44 -6.74
CA LYS A 111 10.13 1.43 -6.17
C LYS A 111 9.62 1.99 -4.85
N SER A 112 8.32 2.27 -4.75
CA SER A 112 7.71 2.75 -3.51
C SER A 112 7.74 1.69 -2.41
N VAL A 113 7.47 0.42 -2.74
CA VAL A 113 7.56 -0.71 -1.81
C VAL A 113 9.01 -0.88 -1.34
N SER A 114 10.00 -0.88 -2.26
CA SER A 114 11.42 -0.93 -1.92
C SER A 114 11.80 0.16 -0.91
N LYS A 115 11.33 1.39 -1.13
CA LYS A 115 11.60 2.51 -0.21
C LYS A 115 10.98 2.30 1.18
N LEU A 116 9.76 1.75 1.26
CA LEU A 116 9.15 1.43 2.55
C LEU A 116 9.84 0.24 3.24
N ILE A 117 10.35 -0.74 2.48
CA ILE A 117 11.15 -1.83 3.05
C ILE A 117 12.42 -1.28 3.71
N ASP A 118 13.16 -0.40 3.02
CA ASP A 118 14.33 0.25 3.59
C ASP A 118 13.99 0.97 4.89
N MET A 119 12.92 1.77 4.87
CA MET A 119 12.45 2.51 6.04
C MET A 119 12.04 1.58 7.18
N ALA A 120 11.36 0.47 6.89
CA ALA A 120 10.97 -0.51 7.89
C ALA A 120 12.19 -1.10 8.62
N PHE A 121 13.23 -1.44 7.88
CA PHE A 121 14.42 -2.08 8.45
C PHE A 121 15.41 -1.09 9.07
N THR A 122 15.55 0.12 8.54
CA THR A 122 16.55 1.08 8.99
C THR A 122 16.02 2.06 10.04
N GLU A 123 14.78 2.53 9.90
CA GLU A 123 14.22 3.59 10.76
C GLU A 123 13.26 3.04 11.82
N HIS A 124 12.49 1.97 11.49
CA HIS A 124 11.51 1.38 12.41
C HIS A 124 12.02 0.12 13.15
N ASP A 125 13.25 -0.30 12.92
CA ASP A 125 13.87 -1.50 13.53
C ASP A 125 13.01 -2.77 13.37
N MET A 126 12.37 -2.92 12.23
CA MET A 126 11.58 -4.11 11.91
C MET A 126 12.49 -5.29 11.53
N GLN A 127 11.99 -6.51 11.72
CA GLN A 127 12.67 -7.75 11.34
C GLN A 127 12.00 -8.41 10.14
N LYS A 128 10.74 -8.04 9.86
CA LYS A 128 9.96 -8.62 8.77
C LYS A 128 9.03 -7.59 8.12
N VAL A 129 8.97 -7.65 6.80
CA VAL A 129 7.94 -6.99 6.00
C VAL A 129 7.04 -8.05 5.39
N GLU A 130 5.72 -7.83 5.42
CA GLU A 130 4.72 -8.73 4.88
C GLU A 130 3.85 -8.01 3.84
N ILE A 131 3.48 -8.71 2.79
CA ILE A 131 2.50 -8.26 1.80
C ILE A 131 1.49 -9.38 1.61
N SER A 132 0.19 -9.04 1.64
CA SER A 132 -0.90 -9.94 1.35
C SER A 132 -1.57 -9.51 0.05
N ALA A 133 -1.77 -10.43 -0.87
CA ALA A 133 -2.43 -10.19 -2.15
C ALA A 133 -3.41 -11.32 -2.47
N ALA A 134 -4.55 -10.98 -3.08
CA ALA A 134 -5.44 -12.01 -3.61
C ALA A 134 -4.65 -12.94 -4.56
N VAL A 135 -4.90 -14.25 -4.48
CA VAL A 135 -4.13 -15.26 -5.25
C VAL A 135 -4.13 -14.97 -6.75
N GLU A 136 -5.24 -14.46 -7.27
CA GLU A 136 -5.40 -14.12 -8.69
C GLU A 136 -4.86 -12.73 -9.06
N ASN A 137 -4.46 -11.91 -8.08
CA ASN A 137 -3.85 -10.59 -8.34
C ASN A 137 -2.38 -10.76 -8.74
N HIS A 138 -2.16 -11.31 -9.93
CA HIS A 138 -0.81 -11.57 -10.45
C HIS A 138 0.09 -10.34 -10.52
N PRO A 139 -0.39 -9.14 -10.90
CA PRO A 139 0.45 -7.94 -10.88
C PRO A 139 1.02 -7.64 -9.50
N SER A 140 0.20 -7.74 -8.43
CA SER A 140 0.64 -7.52 -7.06
C SER A 140 1.62 -8.59 -6.59
N ARG A 141 1.36 -9.87 -6.90
CA ARG A 141 2.26 -11.00 -6.59
C ARG A 141 3.63 -10.85 -7.27
N LYS A 142 3.66 -10.39 -8.53
CA LYS A 142 4.92 -10.13 -9.25
C LYS A 142 5.75 -9.01 -8.62
N VAL A 143 5.14 -8.03 -7.94
CA VAL A 143 5.89 -7.04 -7.16
C VAL A 143 6.64 -7.74 -6.02
N CYS A 144 5.96 -8.61 -5.27
CA CYS A 144 6.58 -9.38 -4.18
C CYS A 144 7.76 -10.24 -4.70
N GLU A 145 7.53 -11.01 -5.75
CA GLU A 145 8.54 -11.89 -6.34
C GLU A 145 9.78 -11.11 -6.82
N ARG A 146 9.56 -9.97 -7.48
CA ARG A 146 10.65 -9.09 -7.98
C ARG A 146 11.49 -8.50 -6.86
N LEU A 147 10.88 -8.23 -5.70
CA LEU A 147 11.56 -7.64 -4.54
C LEU A 147 12.11 -8.71 -3.57
N GLY A 148 12.11 -9.99 -3.96
CA GLY A 148 12.72 -11.05 -3.18
C GLY A 148 11.89 -11.57 -2.01
N PHE A 149 10.59 -11.27 -1.97
CA PHE A 149 9.70 -11.87 -0.99
C PHE A 149 9.51 -13.36 -1.25
N SER A 150 9.42 -14.14 -0.19
CA SER A 150 9.05 -15.55 -0.24
C SER A 150 7.55 -15.73 0.02
N LEU A 151 6.90 -16.60 -0.75
CA LEU A 151 5.53 -17.03 -0.46
C LEU A 151 5.53 -17.89 0.80
N GLU A 152 4.87 -17.44 1.85
CA GLU A 152 4.79 -18.16 3.13
C GLU A 152 3.57 -19.07 3.23
N GLY A 153 2.52 -18.78 2.46
CA GLY A 153 1.31 -19.59 2.44
C GLY A 153 0.13 -18.95 1.72
N ILE A 154 -0.94 -19.71 1.63
CA ILE A 154 -2.24 -19.28 1.12
C ILE A 154 -3.26 -19.36 2.25
N ILE A 155 -3.98 -18.28 2.49
CA ILE A 155 -5.10 -18.24 3.42
C ILE A 155 -6.39 -18.27 2.61
N THR A 156 -7.18 -19.31 2.77
CA THR A 156 -8.46 -19.48 2.08
C THR A 156 -9.53 -18.59 2.68
N CYS A 157 -10.49 -18.14 1.85
CA CYS A 157 -11.61 -17.29 2.27
C CYS A 157 -11.15 -16.05 3.06
N SER A 158 -10.08 -15.41 2.61
CA SER A 158 -9.40 -14.36 3.37
C SER A 158 -10.09 -13.00 3.28
N GLU A 159 -10.75 -12.71 2.18
CA GLU A 159 -11.41 -11.41 1.97
C GLU A 159 -12.68 -11.55 1.13
N ASN A 160 -13.67 -10.73 1.45
CA ASN A 160 -14.88 -10.59 0.62
C ASN A 160 -14.82 -9.29 -0.17
N LEU A 161 -14.58 -9.41 -1.47
CA LEU A 161 -14.56 -8.30 -2.42
C LEU A 161 -15.95 -8.07 -3.01
N ASN A 162 -16.84 -7.47 -2.23
CA ASN A 162 -18.21 -7.14 -2.63
C ASN A 162 -19.01 -8.35 -3.17
N GLY A 163 -18.98 -9.46 -2.46
CA GLY A 163 -19.67 -10.71 -2.79
C GLY A 163 -18.76 -11.78 -3.44
N ARG A 164 -17.56 -11.42 -3.85
CA ARG A 164 -16.54 -12.37 -4.31
C ARG A 164 -15.55 -12.67 -3.20
N VAL A 165 -15.63 -13.86 -2.63
CA VAL A 165 -14.69 -14.33 -1.61
C VAL A 165 -13.40 -14.79 -2.28
N VAL A 166 -12.26 -14.30 -1.82
CA VAL A 166 -10.95 -14.58 -2.40
C VAL A 166 -9.97 -15.13 -1.35
N ASP A 167 -9.05 -15.96 -1.82
CA ASP A 167 -7.91 -16.43 -1.05
C ASP A 167 -6.77 -15.42 -1.16
N HIS A 168 -5.94 -15.32 -0.12
CA HIS A 168 -4.76 -14.47 -0.13
C HIS A 168 -3.46 -15.28 -0.10
N ALA A 169 -2.54 -14.89 -0.96
CA ALA A 169 -1.14 -15.28 -0.90
C ALA A 169 -0.41 -14.35 0.07
N ILE A 170 0.24 -14.91 1.08
CA ILE A 170 0.99 -14.17 2.08
C ILE A 170 2.47 -14.24 1.73
N TYR A 171 3.08 -13.11 1.51
CA TYR A 171 4.48 -12.95 1.19
C TYR A 171 5.23 -12.31 2.35
N GLY A 172 6.39 -12.87 2.70
CA GLY A 172 7.26 -12.36 3.74
C GLY A 172 8.67 -12.06 3.23
N LEU A 173 9.27 -10.99 3.77
CA LEU A 173 10.66 -10.62 3.54
C LEU A 173 11.32 -10.32 4.87
N SER A 174 12.38 -11.06 5.20
CA SER A 174 13.17 -10.81 6.40
C SER A 174 14.24 -9.74 6.17
N ARG A 175 14.64 -9.06 7.25
CA ARG A 175 15.73 -8.08 7.22
C ARG A 175 17.03 -8.67 6.69
N THR A 176 17.34 -9.92 7.07
CA THR A 176 18.54 -10.62 6.60
C THR A 176 18.50 -10.88 5.10
N ALA A 177 17.36 -11.36 4.57
CA ALA A 177 17.21 -11.59 3.13
C ALA A 177 17.31 -10.30 2.31
N TRP A 178 16.80 -9.17 2.84
CA TRP A 178 16.91 -7.86 2.18
C TRP A 178 18.36 -7.34 2.16
N ALA A 179 19.14 -7.58 3.21
CA ALA A 179 20.52 -7.13 3.29
C ALA A 179 21.47 -7.89 2.33
N GLU A 180 21.04 -9.04 1.79
CA GLU A 180 21.78 -9.85 0.83
C GLU A 180 21.49 -9.50 -0.64
N THR A 181 20.53 -8.58 -0.90
CA THR A 181 20.14 -8.13 -2.24
C THR A 181 20.79 -6.82 -2.62
#